data_24a88ded40970e199ede9d2c5e32d89f
#
_entry.id   24a88ded40970e199ede9d2c5e32d89f
#
_cell.length_a   1.000
_cell.length_b   1.000
_cell.length_c   1.000
_cell.angle_alpha   90.00
_cell.angle_beta   90.00
_cell.angle_gamma   90.00
#
_symmetry.space_group_name_H-M   'P 1'
#
loop_
_entity.id
_entity.type
_entity.pdbx_description
1 polymer ?
#
loop_
_entity_poly.entity_id
_entity_poly.type
_entity_poly.pdbx_seq_one_letter_code
_entity_poly.pdbx_strand_id
1 'polypeptide(L)'
;MKRPVFTGLCTALVTPFRGDHVNYEMLERLIERQIRAGADAIVLAGTTGESPTLTNEEKLEIFRLGVECARGRCKIIAGTGSNSTAKAVELSVQASRLGVDGLLAVTPYYNKATQPGLIAYYKAITDAAGIPVIAYNVPSRTGVDISVDTCGKLTKMEHLAGIKEACGEIGRAHV
;
A
#
# COMPACT_ATOMS: atom_id res chain seq x y z
N MET A 1 5.90 -19.75 9.40
CA MET A 1 6.16 -18.83 8.27
C MET A 1 4.84 -18.15 7.93
N LYS A 2 4.81 -16.81 7.79
CA LYS A 2 3.59 -16.07 7.40
C LYS A 2 3.27 -16.38 5.94
N ARG A 3 1.97 -16.51 5.61
CA ARG A 3 1.57 -16.66 4.21
C ARG A 3 1.72 -15.31 3.49
N PRO A 4 2.30 -15.28 2.27
CA PRO A 4 2.34 -14.06 1.47
C PRO A 4 0.91 -13.61 1.11
N VAL A 5 0.71 -12.31 0.94
CA VAL A 5 -0.59 -11.74 0.49
C VAL A 5 -0.89 -12.19 -0.94
N PHE A 6 0.15 -12.24 -1.76
CA PHE A 6 0.13 -12.75 -3.13
C PHE A 6 1.51 -13.29 -3.50
N THR A 7 1.57 -14.02 -4.60
CA THR A 7 2.81 -14.47 -5.25
C THR A 7 2.71 -14.10 -6.73
N GLY A 8 3.82 -13.75 -7.36
CA GLY A 8 3.85 -13.36 -8.77
C GLY A 8 3.87 -11.84 -8.98
N LEU A 9 3.13 -11.34 -9.97
CA LEU A 9 3.18 -9.96 -10.41
C LEU A 9 2.16 -9.08 -9.69
N CYS A 10 2.66 -8.00 -9.06
CA CYS A 10 1.83 -6.95 -8.49
C CYS A 10 2.05 -5.63 -9.23
N THR A 11 1.05 -5.12 -9.91
CA THR A 11 1.13 -3.88 -10.66
C THR A 11 0.70 -2.67 -9.82
N ALA A 12 1.48 -1.59 -9.86
CA ALA A 12 1.07 -0.30 -9.30
C ALA A 12 0.31 0.49 -10.37
N LEU A 13 -0.99 0.70 -10.17
CA LEU A 13 -1.85 1.30 -11.17
C LEU A 13 -1.88 2.83 -11.05
N VAL A 14 -1.95 3.50 -12.19
CA VAL A 14 -2.20 4.94 -12.28
C VAL A 14 -3.66 5.25 -11.92
N THR A 15 -3.91 6.45 -11.43
CA THR A 15 -5.27 6.97 -11.26
C THR A 15 -5.58 7.89 -12.44
N PRO A 16 -6.51 7.52 -13.34
CA PRO A 16 -6.88 8.37 -14.46
C PRO A 16 -7.78 9.51 -14.00
N PHE A 17 -7.56 10.71 -14.55
CA PHE A 17 -8.37 11.90 -14.29
C PHE A 17 -9.11 12.36 -15.55
N ARG A 18 -10.21 13.08 -15.33
CA ARG A 18 -10.91 13.88 -16.33
C ARG A 18 -11.10 15.27 -15.72
N GLY A 19 -10.29 16.24 -16.16
CA GLY A 19 -10.15 17.51 -15.44
C GLY A 19 -9.63 17.23 -14.02
N ASP A 20 -10.28 17.80 -13.03
CA ASP A 20 -9.88 17.68 -11.61
C ASP A 20 -10.52 16.49 -10.88
N HIS A 21 -11.20 15.60 -11.60
CA HIS A 21 -11.92 14.47 -11.00
C HIS A 21 -11.37 13.13 -11.46
N VAL A 22 -11.41 12.14 -10.57
CA VAL A 22 -11.06 10.75 -10.91
C VAL A 22 -12.01 10.22 -11.98
N ASN A 23 -11.44 9.65 -13.04
CA ASN A 23 -12.22 8.99 -14.10
C ASN A 23 -12.42 7.51 -13.75
N TYR A 24 -13.45 7.22 -12.96
CA TYR A 24 -13.75 5.87 -12.48
C TYR A 24 -14.03 4.88 -13.62
N GLU A 25 -14.69 5.30 -14.72
CA GLU A 25 -14.92 4.45 -15.88
C GLU A 25 -13.61 3.99 -16.52
N MET A 26 -12.64 4.90 -16.68
CA MET A 26 -11.33 4.55 -17.20
C MET A 26 -10.54 3.71 -16.19
N LEU A 27 -10.66 3.98 -14.89
CA LEU A 27 -10.00 3.20 -13.85
C LEU A 27 -10.49 1.74 -13.87
N GLU A 28 -11.80 1.50 -14.00
CA GLU A 28 -12.38 0.16 -14.17
C GLU A 28 -11.75 -0.57 -15.37
N ARG A 29 -11.66 0.09 -16.51
CA ARG A 29 -11.03 -0.47 -17.72
C ARG A 29 -9.56 -0.82 -17.49
N LEU A 30 -8.83 0.02 -16.76
CA LEU A 30 -7.42 -0.22 -16.44
C LEU A 30 -7.26 -1.41 -15.48
N ILE A 31 -8.09 -1.52 -14.45
CA ILE A 31 -8.11 -2.66 -13.52
C ILE A 31 -8.40 -3.95 -14.30
N GLU A 32 -9.45 -3.98 -15.11
CA GLU A 32 -9.83 -5.13 -15.89
C GLU A 32 -8.73 -5.55 -16.89
N ARG A 33 -8.04 -4.57 -17.47
CA ARG A 33 -6.87 -4.83 -18.34
C ARG A 33 -5.75 -5.56 -17.59
N GLN A 34 -5.43 -5.15 -16.36
CA GLN A 34 -4.40 -5.81 -15.55
C GLN A 34 -4.81 -7.25 -15.19
N ILE A 35 -6.06 -7.44 -14.81
CA ILE A 35 -6.61 -8.77 -14.49
C ILE A 35 -6.51 -9.71 -15.70
N ARG A 36 -6.93 -9.24 -16.88
CA ARG A 36 -6.84 -10.03 -18.12
C ARG A 36 -5.41 -10.32 -18.55
N ALA A 37 -4.46 -9.43 -18.21
CA ALA A 37 -3.05 -9.61 -18.47
C ALA A 37 -2.38 -10.58 -17.46
N GLY A 38 -3.11 -11.09 -16.48
CA GLY A 38 -2.61 -12.06 -15.51
C GLY A 38 -1.88 -11.46 -14.32
N ALA A 39 -2.18 -10.21 -13.95
CA ALA A 39 -1.65 -9.67 -12.70
C ALA A 39 -2.24 -10.41 -11.49
N ASP A 40 -1.37 -10.84 -10.58
CA ASP A 40 -1.78 -11.54 -9.34
C ASP A 40 -2.30 -10.56 -8.28
N ALA A 41 -1.79 -9.32 -8.31
CA ALA A 41 -2.23 -8.25 -7.44
C ALA A 41 -2.17 -6.89 -8.13
N ILE A 42 -2.97 -5.93 -7.64
CA ILE A 42 -2.99 -4.54 -8.11
C ILE A 42 -2.91 -3.61 -6.90
N VAL A 43 -1.93 -2.70 -6.91
CA VAL A 43 -1.87 -1.60 -5.94
C VAL A 43 -2.67 -0.42 -6.47
N LEU A 44 -3.66 0.02 -5.70
CA LEU A 44 -4.48 1.20 -5.97
C LEU A 44 -4.09 2.36 -5.04
N ALA A 45 -4.15 3.58 -5.55
CA ALA A 45 -3.77 4.80 -4.85
C ALA A 45 -2.41 4.70 -4.12
N GLY A 46 -1.45 3.98 -4.71
CA GLY A 46 -0.04 4.04 -4.32
C GLY A 46 0.64 5.30 -4.86
N THR A 47 1.98 5.36 -4.83
CA THR A 47 2.75 6.48 -5.40
C THR A 47 2.45 6.68 -6.89
N THR A 48 2.42 5.60 -7.67
CA THR A 48 2.08 5.62 -9.10
C THR A 48 0.64 6.13 -9.35
N GLY A 49 -0.28 5.85 -8.42
CA GLY A 49 -1.66 6.32 -8.45
C GLY A 49 -1.86 7.71 -7.85
N GLU A 50 -0.78 8.49 -7.66
CA GLU A 50 -0.81 9.89 -7.23
C GLU A 50 -1.53 10.11 -5.88
N SER A 51 -1.38 9.16 -4.93
CA SER A 51 -2.06 9.16 -3.64
C SER A 51 -2.09 10.51 -2.89
N PRO A 52 -1.00 11.33 -2.89
CA PRO A 52 -1.03 12.61 -2.18
C PRO A 52 -1.99 13.66 -2.75
N THR A 53 -2.41 13.52 -4.01
CA THR A 53 -3.32 14.47 -4.69
C THR A 53 -4.79 14.05 -4.59
N LEU A 54 -5.07 12.85 -4.07
CA LEU A 54 -6.40 12.31 -3.89
C LEU A 54 -6.96 12.65 -2.51
N THR A 55 -8.25 12.95 -2.43
CA THR A 55 -8.97 13.01 -1.17
C THR A 55 -9.14 11.61 -0.56
N ASN A 56 -9.50 11.52 0.72
CA ASN A 56 -9.78 10.22 1.34
C ASN A 56 -11.01 9.54 0.72
N GLU A 57 -12.03 10.33 0.38
CA GLU A 57 -13.26 9.88 -0.27
C GLU A 57 -12.94 9.25 -1.64
N GLU A 58 -12.11 9.91 -2.46
CA GLU A 58 -11.66 9.37 -3.74
C GLU A 58 -10.88 8.07 -3.58
N LYS A 59 -9.97 8.00 -2.58
CA LYS A 59 -9.23 6.76 -2.29
C LYS A 59 -10.16 5.61 -1.92
N LEU A 60 -11.13 5.85 -1.05
CA LEU A 60 -12.09 4.83 -0.63
C LEU A 60 -12.94 4.35 -1.82
N GLU A 61 -13.37 5.26 -2.68
CA GLU A 61 -14.11 4.91 -3.90
C GLU A 61 -13.25 4.11 -4.89
N ILE A 62 -11.97 4.48 -5.05
CA ILE A 62 -10.98 3.72 -5.84
C ILE A 62 -10.82 2.30 -5.29
N PHE A 63 -10.73 2.14 -3.96
CA PHE A 63 -10.59 0.82 -3.33
C PHE A 63 -11.85 -0.02 -3.50
N ARG A 64 -13.03 0.57 -3.29
CA ARG A 64 -14.32 -0.09 -3.49
C ARG A 64 -14.45 -0.61 -4.92
N LEU A 65 -14.22 0.25 -5.90
CA LEU A 65 -14.24 -0.11 -7.32
C LEU A 65 -13.25 -1.24 -7.63
N GLY A 66 -12.04 -1.17 -7.07
CA GLY A 66 -11.03 -2.22 -7.24
C GLY A 66 -11.49 -3.58 -6.75
N VAL A 67 -12.08 -3.65 -5.56
CA VAL A 67 -12.62 -4.90 -4.99
C VAL A 67 -13.78 -5.43 -5.83
N GLU A 68 -14.70 -4.55 -6.25
CA GLU A 68 -15.84 -4.92 -7.09
C GLU A 68 -15.40 -5.44 -8.48
N CYS A 69 -14.41 -4.80 -9.11
CA CYS A 69 -13.87 -5.27 -10.38
C CYS A 69 -13.12 -6.59 -10.24
N ALA A 70 -12.31 -6.71 -9.19
CA ALA A 70 -11.46 -7.90 -8.99
C ALA A 70 -12.29 -9.17 -8.78
N ARG A 71 -13.33 -9.12 -7.97
CA ARG A 71 -14.20 -10.29 -7.65
C ARG A 71 -13.40 -11.55 -7.30
N GLY A 72 -12.29 -11.39 -6.57
CA GLY A 72 -11.37 -12.46 -6.20
C GLY A 72 -10.45 -12.99 -7.32
N ARG A 73 -10.51 -12.44 -8.53
CA ARG A 73 -9.63 -12.85 -9.68
C ARG A 73 -8.19 -12.38 -9.52
N CYS A 74 -7.98 -11.29 -8.79
CA CYS A 74 -6.65 -10.84 -8.36
C CYS A 74 -6.75 -10.17 -6.98
N LYS A 75 -5.62 -9.95 -6.32
CA LYS A 75 -5.56 -9.30 -5.01
C LYS A 75 -5.57 -7.79 -5.16
N ILE A 76 -6.33 -7.09 -4.31
CA ILE A 76 -6.36 -5.63 -4.26
C ILE A 76 -5.59 -5.14 -3.03
N ILE A 77 -4.56 -4.33 -3.29
CA ILE A 77 -3.70 -3.73 -2.27
C ILE A 77 -3.96 -2.22 -2.23
N ALA A 78 -4.42 -1.73 -1.09
CA ALA A 78 -4.73 -0.31 -0.92
C ALA A 78 -3.53 0.49 -0.42
N GLY A 79 -3.19 1.58 -1.10
CA GLY A 79 -2.18 2.55 -0.66
C GLY A 79 -2.72 3.45 0.45
N THR A 80 -2.38 3.17 1.71
CA THR A 80 -2.94 3.89 2.88
C THR A 80 -1.91 4.66 3.69
N GLY A 81 -0.62 4.56 3.34
CA GLY A 81 0.46 5.26 4.05
C GLY A 81 0.31 6.78 4.03
N SER A 82 0.68 7.41 5.13
CA SER A 82 0.66 8.87 5.32
C SER A 82 1.81 9.29 6.24
N ASN A 83 2.21 10.56 6.18
CA ASN A 83 3.14 11.14 7.15
C ASN A 83 2.46 11.47 8.51
N SER A 84 1.15 11.31 8.59
CA SER A 84 0.38 11.34 9.84
C SER A 84 -0.06 9.93 10.20
N THR A 85 0.41 9.43 11.35
CA THR A 85 0.04 8.09 11.84
C THR A 85 -1.48 7.95 11.99
N ALA A 86 -2.15 8.96 12.54
CA ALA A 86 -3.60 8.94 12.73
C ALA A 86 -4.35 8.78 11.39
N LYS A 87 -3.98 9.57 10.37
CA LYS A 87 -4.57 9.47 9.02
C LYS A 87 -4.29 8.13 8.36
N ALA A 88 -3.06 7.59 8.52
CA ALA A 88 -2.72 6.27 7.97
C ALA A 88 -3.54 5.15 8.62
N VAL A 89 -3.73 5.20 9.94
CA VAL A 89 -4.56 4.26 10.70
C VAL A 89 -6.02 4.36 10.26
N GLU A 90 -6.57 5.57 10.23
CA GLU A 90 -7.97 5.80 9.83
C GLU A 90 -8.26 5.25 8.43
N LEU A 91 -7.47 5.65 7.44
CA LEU A 91 -7.64 5.17 6.06
C LEU A 91 -7.43 3.65 5.94
N SER A 92 -6.50 3.08 6.70
CA SER A 92 -6.23 1.63 6.72
C SER A 92 -7.43 0.84 7.28
N VAL A 93 -8.05 1.33 8.35
CA VAL A 93 -9.27 0.73 8.93
C VAL A 93 -10.44 0.82 7.95
N GLN A 94 -10.62 1.98 7.30
CA GLN A 94 -11.68 2.15 6.31
C GLN A 94 -11.47 1.25 5.10
N ALA A 95 -10.25 1.16 4.57
CA ALA A 95 -9.90 0.27 3.45
C ALA A 95 -10.12 -1.22 3.80
N SER A 96 -9.75 -1.64 5.02
CA SER A 96 -9.96 -3.04 5.45
C SER A 96 -11.43 -3.43 5.44
N ARG A 97 -12.33 -2.50 5.80
CA ARG A 97 -13.80 -2.73 5.79
C ARG A 97 -14.39 -2.85 4.39
N LEU A 98 -13.71 -2.33 3.38
CA LEU A 98 -14.10 -2.47 1.97
C LEU A 98 -13.71 -3.83 1.37
N GLY A 99 -12.96 -4.66 2.11
CA GLY A 99 -12.58 -6.00 1.67
C GLY A 99 -11.34 -6.06 0.79
N VAL A 100 -10.45 -5.06 0.87
CA VAL A 100 -9.13 -5.17 0.21
C VAL A 100 -8.30 -6.31 0.84
N ASP A 101 -7.47 -6.96 0.04
CA ASP A 101 -6.66 -8.11 0.48
C ASP A 101 -5.44 -7.72 1.31
N GLY A 102 -4.99 -6.47 1.21
CA GLY A 102 -3.86 -5.97 1.97
C GLY A 102 -3.67 -4.46 1.81
N LEU A 103 -2.75 -3.93 2.60
CA LEU A 103 -2.42 -2.52 2.64
C LEU A 103 -0.97 -2.30 2.22
N LEU A 104 -0.69 -1.21 1.51
CA LEU A 104 0.65 -0.72 1.23
C LEU A 104 0.85 0.59 1.98
N ALA A 105 1.69 0.56 3.03
CA ALA A 105 1.97 1.72 3.87
C ALA A 105 3.40 2.22 3.63
N VAL A 106 3.53 3.35 2.93
CA VAL A 106 4.82 4.04 2.79
C VAL A 106 5.29 4.58 4.14
N THR A 107 6.60 4.61 4.37
CA THR A 107 7.17 5.29 5.56
C THR A 107 6.68 6.74 5.63
N PRO A 108 6.49 7.31 6.83
CA PRO A 108 6.17 8.73 6.97
C PRO A 108 7.20 9.57 6.22
N TYR A 109 6.74 10.28 5.19
CA TYR A 109 7.55 11.14 4.33
C TYR A 109 7.61 12.56 4.90
N TYR A 110 8.64 13.35 4.52
CA TYR A 110 8.85 14.74 4.89
C TYR A 110 9.32 14.94 6.33
N ASN A 111 8.62 14.46 7.34
CA ASN A 111 8.90 14.65 8.78
C ASN A 111 10.01 13.74 9.34
N LYS A 112 10.66 12.91 8.51
CA LYS A 112 11.87 12.13 8.83
C LYS A 112 11.76 11.36 10.15
N ALA A 113 10.83 10.40 10.21
CA ALA A 113 10.61 9.56 11.39
C ALA A 113 11.90 8.80 11.79
N THR A 114 12.13 8.66 13.10
CA THR A 114 13.20 7.83 13.64
C THR A 114 12.87 6.33 13.51
N GLN A 115 13.85 5.44 13.63
CA GLN A 115 13.63 4.00 13.56
C GLN A 115 12.61 3.50 14.61
N PRO A 116 12.66 3.91 15.90
CA PRO A 116 11.58 3.62 16.86
C PRO A 116 10.22 4.19 16.42
N GLY A 117 10.22 5.37 15.83
CA GLY A 117 9.00 5.99 15.28
C GLY A 117 8.39 5.16 14.15
N LEU A 118 9.21 4.59 13.25
CA LEU A 118 8.76 3.68 12.20
C LEU A 118 8.10 2.42 12.79
N ILE A 119 8.72 1.83 13.82
CA ILE A 119 8.16 0.66 14.50
C ILE A 119 6.79 0.99 15.10
N ALA A 120 6.68 2.13 15.80
CA ALA A 120 5.41 2.57 16.38
C ALA A 120 4.34 2.85 15.31
N TYR A 121 4.73 3.46 14.18
CA TYR A 121 3.86 3.75 13.05
C TYR A 121 3.26 2.47 12.45
N TYR A 122 4.10 1.49 12.08
CA TYR A 122 3.63 0.24 11.52
C TYR A 122 2.81 -0.58 12.52
N LYS A 123 3.22 -0.57 13.81
CA LYS A 123 2.44 -1.23 14.85
C LYS A 123 1.03 -0.65 14.96
N ALA A 124 0.87 0.67 14.96
CA ALA A 124 -0.42 1.31 15.03
C ALA A 124 -1.32 0.92 13.84
N ILE A 125 -0.77 0.84 12.63
CA ILE A 125 -1.52 0.44 11.44
C ILE A 125 -1.90 -1.05 11.50
N THR A 126 -0.95 -1.94 11.81
CA THR A 126 -1.20 -3.39 11.84
C THR A 126 -2.22 -3.78 12.90
N ASP A 127 -2.12 -3.19 14.11
CA ASP A 127 -3.04 -3.48 15.21
C ASP A 127 -4.47 -3.01 14.91
N ALA A 128 -4.62 -1.87 14.23
CA ALA A 128 -5.93 -1.30 13.97
C ALA A 128 -6.63 -1.91 12.74
N ALA A 129 -5.88 -2.19 11.68
CA ALA A 129 -6.47 -2.66 10.42
C ALA A 129 -6.83 -4.16 10.43
N GLY A 130 -6.09 -5.00 11.16
CA GLY A 130 -6.35 -6.44 11.30
C GLY A 130 -6.19 -7.25 10.01
N ILE A 131 -5.62 -6.68 8.95
CA ILE A 131 -5.34 -7.33 7.67
C ILE A 131 -3.86 -7.17 7.29
N PRO A 132 -3.35 -7.94 6.31
CA PRO A 132 -1.95 -7.87 5.92
C PRO A 132 -1.50 -6.47 5.51
N VAL A 133 -0.36 -6.01 6.06
CA VAL A 133 0.28 -4.73 5.74
C VAL A 133 1.63 -5.00 5.09
N ILE A 134 1.91 -4.34 3.99
CA ILE A 134 3.20 -4.29 3.31
C ILE A 134 3.84 -2.95 3.64
N ALA A 135 4.96 -2.95 4.36
CA ALA A 135 5.75 -1.76 4.58
C ALA A 135 6.42 -1.33 3.27
N TYR A 136 6.41 -0.03 2.97
CA TYR A 136 7.03 0.47 1.74
C TYR A 136 8.19 1.40 2.06
N ASN A 137 9.39 0.95 1.70
CA ASN A 137 10.64 1.66 1.86
C ASN A 137 11.07 2.29 0.52
N VAL A 138 11.12 3.63 0.47
CA VAL A 138 11.53 4.40 -0.72
C VAL A 138 12.26 5.68 -0.30
N PRO A 139 13.51 5.55 0.19
CA PRO A 139 14.27 6.66 0.78
C PRO A 139 14.40 7.88 -0.12
N SER A 140 14.52 7.68 -1.43
CA SER A 140 14.63 8.75 -2.42
C SER A 140 13.42 9.69 -2.46
N ARG A 141 12.24 9.22 -2.00
CA ARG A 141 11.00 10.01 -1.97
C ARG A 141 10.64 10.46 -0.56
N THR A 142 10.97 9.66 0.46
CA THR A 142 10.52 9.90 1.83
C THR A 142 11.55 10.62 2.69
N GLY A 143 12.83 10.53 2.32
CA GLY A 143 13.96 10.98 3.15
C GLY A 143 14.18 10.09 4.39
N VAL A 144 13.56 8.90 4.43
CA VAL A 144 13.68 7.93 5.53
C VAL A 144 13.95 6.56 4.96
N ASP A 145 14.94 5.86 5.52
CA ASP A 145 15.26 4.48 5.21
C ASP A 145 14.92 3.56 6.39
N ILE A 146 14.29 2.43 6.12
CA ILE A 146 14.04 1.39 7.14
C ILE A 146 15.34 0.58 7.29
N SER A 147 16.01 0.65 8.43
CA SER A 147 17.24 -0.13 8.66
C SER A 147 16.93 -1.64 8.70
N VAL A 148 17.94 -2.47 8.43
CA VAL A 148 17.84 -3.94 8.53
C VAL A 148 17.39 -4.39 9.91
N ASP A 149 17.93 -3.78 10.99
CA ASP A 149 17.48 -4.06 12.36
C ASP A 149 16.00 -3.74 12.58
N THR A 150 15.53 -2.62 12.00
CA THR A 150 14.11 -2.25 12.06
C THR A 150 13.28 -3.24 11.26
N CYS A 151 13.71 -3.65 10.07
CA CYS A 151 13.05 -4.72 9.31
C CYS A 151 12.89 -5.98 10.16
N GLY A 152 13.96 -6.44 10.84
CA GLY A 152 13.91 -7.60 11.73
C GLY A 152 12.92 -7.47 12.89
N LYS A 153 12.71 -6.25 13.40
CA LYS A 153 11.67 -5.98 14.42
C LYS A 153 10.28 -5.98 13.83
N LEU A 154 10.11 -5.40 12.63
CA LEU A 154 8.82 -5.34 11.93
C LEU A 154 8.32 -6.74 11.56
N THR A 155 9.18 -7.69 11.19
CA THR A 155 8.78 -9.07 10.86
C THR A 155 8.09 -9.80 12.01
N LYS A 156 8.27 -9.35 13.26
CA LYS A 156 7.62 -9.93 14.46
C LYS A 156 6.17 -9.47 14.65
N MET A 157 5.73 -8.43 13.94
CA MET A 157 4.35 -7.93 14.01
C MET A 157 3.41 -8.88 13.30
N GLU A 158 2.28 -9.22 13.90
CA GLU A 158 1.36 -10.26 13.43
C GLU A 158 0.89 -10.01 11.98
N HIS A 159 0.42 -8.80 11.67
CA HIS A 159 -0.14 -8.45 10.37
C HIS A 159 0.86 -7.80 9.41
N LEU A 160 2.13 -7.64 9.76
CA LEU A 160 3.11 -7.22 8.76
C LEU A 160 3.47 -8.39 7.85
N ALA A 161 3.06 -8.32 6.59
CA ALA A 161 3.19 -9.40 5.62
C ALA A 161 4.47 -9.35 4.80
N GLY A 162 5.08 -8.17 4.67
CA GLY A 162 6.29 -8.00 3.88
C GLY A 162 6.76 -6.57 3.78
N ILE A 163 7.81 -6.37 2.99
CA ILE A 163 8.37 -5.05 2.67
C ILE A 163 8.46 -4.91 1.16
N LYS A 164 7.94 -3.81 0.62
CA LYS A 164 8.26 -3.34 -0.72
C LYS A 164 9.53 -2.50 -0.62
N GLU A 165 10.65 -3.04 -1.11
CA GLU A 165 11.95 -2.36 -1.09
C GLU A 165 12.20 -1.60 -2.39
N ALA A 166 12.46 -0.31 -2.30
CA ALA A 166 12.74 0.58 -3.42
C ALA A 166 13.85 1.59 -3.11
N CYS A 167 14.87 1.18 -2.32
CA CYS A 167 16.03 2.02 -2.03
C CYS A 167 17.01 2.14 -3.20
N GLY A 168 16.93 1.24 -4.20
CA GLY A 168 17.87 1.18 -5.33
C GLY A 168 19.09 0.29 -5.08
N GLU A 169 19.27 -0.25 -3.88
CA GLU A 169 20.34 -1.18 -3.53
C GLU A 169 19.87 -2.62 -3.73
N ILE A 170 20.26 -3.24 -4.84
CA ILE A 170 19.81 -4.60 -5.21
C ILE A 170 20.12 -5.62 -4.11
N GLY A 171 21.25 -5.50 -3.41
CA GLY A 171 21.65 -6.41 -2.33
C GLY A 171 20.65 -6.50 -1.17
N ARG A 172 19.88 -5.48 -0.91
CA ARG A 172 18.86 -5.48 0.15
C ARG A 172 17.67 -6.40 -0.10
N ALA A 173 17.41 -6.76 -1.34
CA ALA A 173 16.31 -7.66 -1.69
C ALA A 173 16.59 -9.12 -1.36
N HIS A 174 17.83 -9.46 -0.97
CA HIS A 174 18.27 -10.82 -0.71
C HIS A 174 18.60 -11.10 0.75
N VAL A 175 18.18 -10.22 1.68
CA VAL A 175 18.44 -10.37 3.11
C VAL A 175 17.28 -11.07 3.82
#